data_1e7eb08032bb6fb2d3995cbe5a5b3d29
#
_entry.id   1e7eb08032bb6fb2d3995cbe5a5b3d29
#
_cell.length_a   1.000
_cell.length_b   1.000
_cell.length_c   1.000
_cell.angle_alpha   90.00
_cell.angle_beta   90.00
_cell.angle_gamma   90.00
#
_symmetry.space_group_name_H-M   'P 1'
#
loop_
_entity.id
_entity.type
_entity.pdbx_description
1 polymer ?
#
loop_
_entity_poly.entity_id
_entity_poly.type
_entity_poly.pdbx_seq_one_letter_code
_entity_poly.pdbx_strand_id
1 'polypeptide(L)'
;MNDSLLWLTLTVSMTALFWMPYTLEMIARVGFLQALGLAKADDAKLNATPEWAVRMKKAHYNAIENLAVFATFVLIAQSAGISVVLATQVYFFTRLLHFIFYTLGIGVLRTLCFFGGFFAQAYIALTLLGGI
;
A
#
# COMPACT_ATOMS: atom_id res chain seq x y z
N MET A 1 -13.68 -8.01 17.31
CA MET A 1 -12.84 -8.18 16.10
C MET A 1 -11.59 -8.94 16.52
N ASN A 2 -11.25 -10.00 15.82
CA ASN A 2 -10.03 -10.73 16.16
C ASN A 2 -8.77 -9.99 15.65
N ASP A 3 -7.60 -10.41 16.14
CA ASP A 3 -6.35 -9.71 15.84
C ASP A 3 -5.96 -9.73 14.36
N SER A 4 -6.27 -10.81 13.62
CA SER A 4 -6.02 -10.85 12.17
C SER A 4 -6.84 -9.80 11.41
N LEU A 5 -8.12 -9.63 11.77
CA LEU A 5 -8.98 -8.59 11.20
C LEU A 5 -8.57 -7.18 11.64
N LEU A 6 -8.06 -7.02 12.86
CA LEU A 6 -7.52 -5.74 13.30
C LEU A 6 -6.36 -5.31 12.42
N TRP A 7 -5.38 -6.20 12.20
CA TRP A 7 -4.23 -5.88 11.35
C TRP A 7 -4.61 -5.71 9.87
N LEU A 8 -5.60 -6.46 9.37
CA LEU A 8 -6.17 -6.20 8.05
C LEU A 8 -6.78 -4.79 7.98
N THR A 9 -7.58 -4.41 8.98
CA THR A 9 -8.20 -3.08 9.03
C THR A 9 -7.16 -1.96 9.06
N LEU A 10 -6.10 -2.13 9.86
CA LEU A 10 -4.98 -1.18 9.89
C LEU A 10 -4.29 -1.08 8.52
N THR A 11 -4.08 -2.21 7.84
CA THR A 11 -3.46 -2.23 6.50
C THR A 11 -4.33 -1.53 5.45
N VAL A 12 -5.63 -1.79 5.46
CA VAL A 12 -6.60 -1.13 4.57
C VAL A 12 -6.63 0.37 4.82
N SER A 13 -6.71 0.78 6.09
CA SER A 13 -6.74 2.20 6.49
C SER A 13 -5.45 2.92 6.09
N MET A 14 -4.31 2.30 6.34
CA MET A 14 -3.01 2.83 5.91
C MET A 14 -2.95 3.02 4.40
N THR A 15 -3.34 2.01 3.63
CA THR A 15 -3.36 2.07 2.17
C THR A 15 -4.32 3.15 1.67
N ALA A 16 -5.47 3.31 2.30
CA ALA A 16 -6.44 4.35 1.99
C ALA A 16 -5.91 5.78 2.20
N LEU A 17 -4.91 5.96 3.07
CA LEU A 17 -4.31 7.26 3.36
C LEU A 17 -3.08 7.58 2.47
N PHE A 18 -2.55 6.62 1.75
CA PHE A 18 -1.32 6.78 0.96
C PHE A 18 -1.43 7.81 -0.18
N TRP A 19 -2.62 8.13 -0.64
CA TRP A 19 -2.83 9.14 -1.68
C TRP A 19 -2.57 10.58 -1.18
N MET A 20 -2.67 10.83 0.12
CA MET A 20 -2.71 12.18 0.66
C MET A 20 -1.45 13.01 0.34
N PRO A 21 -0.21 12.54 0.61
CA PRO A 21 0.97 13.39 0.42
C PRO A 21 1.16 13.82 -1.04
N TYR A 22 1.07 12.90 -1.99
CA TYR A 22 1.29 13.24 -3.40
C TYR A 22 0.13 14.03 -4.02
N THR A 23 -1.09 13.86 -3.51
CA THR A 23 -2.24 14.65 -3.96
C THR A 23 -2.17 16.06 -3.39
N LEU A 24 -1.80 16.24 -2.11
CA LEU A 24 -1.61 17.55 -1.51
C LEU A 24 -0.46 18.32 -2.18
N GLU A 25 0.62 17.64 -2.56
CA GLU A 25 1.69 18.22 -3.37
C GLU A 25 1.14 18.75 -4.70
N MET A 26 0.37 17.94 -5.42
CA MET A 26 -0.23 18.33 -6.69
C MET A 26 -1.13 19.56 -6.53
N ILE A 27 -1.99 19.59 -5.53
CA ILE A 27 -2.88 20.72 -5.24
C ILE A 27 -2.05 21.99 -4.94
N ALA A 28 -1.00 21.88 -4.15
CA ALA A 28 -0.12 23.01 -3.83
C ALA A 28 0.63 23.53 -5.07
N ARG A 29 1.01 22.64 -5.99
CA ARG A 29 1.78 22.97 -7.19
C ARG A 29 0.91 23.57 -8.30
N VAL A 30 -0.24 22.98 -8.60
CA VAL A 30 -1.09 23.39 -9.73
C VAL A 30 -2.24 24.32 -9.32
N GLY A 31 -2.62 24.36 -8.06
CA GLY A 31 -3.74 25.11 -7.52
C GLY A 31 -4.98 24.24 -7.27
N PHE A 32 -5.78 24.61 -6.29
CA PHE A 32 -6.96 23.84 -5.87
C PHE A 32 -8.03 23.73 -6.96
N LEU A 33 -8.40 24.87 -7.57
CA LEU A 33 -9.41 24.87 -8.63
C LEU A 33 -8.95 24.12 -9.88
N GLN A 34 -7.67 24.22 -10.21
CA GLN A 34 -7.05 23.50 -11.31
C GLN A 34 -7.02 21.99 -11.06
N ALA A 35 -6.72 21.58 -9.83
CA ALA A 35 -6.73 20.16 -9.44
C ALA A 35 -8.13 19.56 -9.50
N LEU A 36 -9.18 20.35 -9.23
CA LEU A 36 -10.58 19.95 -9.36
C LEU A 36 -11.09 19.98 -10.81
N GLY A 37 -10.31 20.48 -11.77
CA GLY A 37 -10.74 20.66 -13.15
C GLY A 37 -11.69 21.85 -13.38
N LEU A 38 -11.82 22.74 -12.39
CA LEU A 38 -12.69 23.92 -12.46
C LEU A 38 -12.00 25.14 -13.07
N ALA A 39 -10.69 25.11 -13.25
CA ALA A 39 -9.90 26.14 -13.90
C ALA A 39 -8.81 25.46 -14.74
N LYS A 40 -8.33 26.18 -15.79
CA LYS A 40 -7.24 25.67 -16.63
C LYS A 40 -5.93 25.64 -15.84
N ALA A 41 -5.28 24.50 -15.83
CA ALA A 41 -3.95 24.35 -15.25
C ALA A 41 -2.85 24.79 -16.23
N ASP A 42 -1.74 25.30 -15.69
CA ASP A 42 -0.53 25.57 -16.44
C ASP A 42 0.17 24.24 -16.76
N ASP A 43 0.41 23.98 -18.05
CA ASP A 43 1.06 22.74 -18.51
C ASP A 43 2.46 22.57 -17.91
N ALA A 44 3.21 23.65 -17.73
CA ALA A 44 4.53 23.62 -17.09
C ALA A 44 4.43 23.13 -15.64
N LYS A 45 3.42 23.57 -14.89
CA LYS A 45 3.16 23.11 -13.52
C LYS A 45 2.68 21.68 -13.48
N LEU A 46 1.83 21.25 -14.40
CA LEU A 46 1.36 19.86 -14.49
C LEU A 46 2.52 18.90 -14.74
N ASN A 47 3.49 19.28 -15.57
CA ASN A 47 4.63 18.45 -15.93
C ASN A 47 5.79 18.51 -14.92
N ALA A 48 5.70 19.38 -13.90
CA ALA A 48 6.74 19.57 -12.89
C ALA A 48 6.56 18.70 -11.65
N THR A 49 5.92 17.54 -11.77
CA THR A 49 5.71 16.60 -10.64
C THR A 49 7.06 16.15 -10.07
N PRO A 50 7.31 16.34 -8.75
CA PRO A 50 8.56 15.90 -8.14
C PRO A 50 8.73 14.38 -8.22
N GLU A 51 9.95 13.92 -8.34
CA GLU A 51 10.25 12.48 -8.47
C GLU A 51 9.74 11.66 -7.28
N TRP A 52 9.83 12.19 -6.06
CA TRP A 52 9.31 11.49 -4.88
C TRP A 52 7.80 11.25 -4.96
N ALA A 53 7.05 12.22 -5.50
CA ALA A 53 5.60 12.10 -5.65
C ALA A 53 5.23 11.06 -6.73
N VAL A 54 5.99 11.00 -7.81
CA VAL A 54 5.86 9.96 -8.84
C VAL A 54 6.12 8.58 -8.25
N ARG A 55 7.19 8.43 -7.46
CA ARG A 55 7.51 7.17 -6.79
C ARG A 55 6.45 6.79 -5.76
N MET A 56 5.99 7.74 -4.94
CA MET A 56 4.96 7.50 -3.93
C MET A 56 3.66 7.01 -4.56
N LYS A 57 3.23 7.60 -5.67
CA LYS A 57 2.03 7.16 -6.40
C LYS A 57 2.18 5.74 -6.93
N LYS A 58 3.35 5.37 -7.46
CA LYS A 58 3.64 4.00 -7.88
C LYS A 58 3.61 3.02 -6.71
N ALA A 59 4.18 3.42 -5.57
CA ALA A 59 4.14 2.62 -4.34
C ALA A 59 2.72 2.42 -3.83
N HIS A 60 1.88 3.45 -3.90
CA HIS A 60 0.47 3.36 -3.53
C HIS A 60 -0.29 2.38 -4.43
N TYR A 61 -0.13 2.46 -5.74
CA TYR A 61 -0.78 1.53 -6.67
C TYR A 61 -0.32 0.08 -6.45
N ASN A 62 0.97 -0.12 -6.22
CA ASN A 62 1.48 -1.45 -5.86
C ASN A 62 0.87 -1.97 -4.54
N ALA A 63 0.68 -1.09 -3.56
CA ALA A 63 0.02 -1.44 -2.31
C ALA A 63 -1.44 -1.87 -2.52
N ILE A 64 -2.19 -1.17 -3.38
CA ILE A 64 -3.59 -1.51 -3.70
C ILE A 64 -3.67 -2.87 -4.41
N GLU A 65 -2.82 -3.12 -5.40
CA GLU A 65 -2.79 -4.39 -6.15
C GLU A 65 -2.54 -5.58 -5.22
N ASN A 66 -1.56 -5.46 -4.34
CA ASN A 66 -1.23 -6.52 -3.39
C ASN A 66 -2.27 -6.66 -2.26
N LEU A 67 -2.92 -5.57 -1.87
CA LEU A 67 -3.98 -5.59 -0.87
C LEU A 67 -5.17 -6.46 -1.27
N ALA A 68 -5.53 -6.48 -2.54
CA ALA A 68 -6.63 -7.30 -3.03
C ALA A 68 -6.38 -8.80 -2.75
N VAL A 69 -5.17 -9.29 -3.01
CA VAL A 69 -4.75 -10.66 -2.73
C VAL A 69 -4.67 -10.92 -1.23
N PHE A 70 -3.98 -10.05 -0.50
CA PHE A 70 -3.79 -10.19 0.93
C PHE A 70 -5.10 -10.20 1.70
N ALA A 71 -6.00 -9.23 1.44
CA ALA A 71 -7.30 -9.14 2.11
C ALA A 71 -8.15 -10.37 1.86
N THR A 72 -8.15 -10.89 0.63
CA THR A 72 -8.87 -12.10 0.27
C THR A 72 -8.37 -13.30 1.09
N PHE A 73 -7.06 -13.50 1.18
CA PHE A 73 -6.50 -14.60 1.99
C PHE A 73 -6.84 -14.47 3.48
N VAL A 74 -6.77 -13.27 4.04
CA VAL A 74 -7.11 -13.05 5.46
C VAL A 74 -8.59 -13.34 5.72
N LEU A 75 -9.47 -12.93 4.82
CA LEU A 75 -10.90 -13.20 4.94
C LEU A 75 -11.23 -14.70 4.80
N ILE A 76 -10.55 -15.42 3.91
CA ILE A 76 -10.68 -16.88 3.80
C ILE A 76 -10.21 -17.55 5.09
N ALA A 77 -9.04 -17.15 5.61
CA ALA A 77 -8.53 -17.67 6.88
C ALA A 77 -9.51 -17.44 8.03
N GLN A 78 -10.09 -16.24 8.08
CA GLN A 78 -11.12 -15.89 9.07
C GLN A 78 -12.34 -16.78 8.96
N SER A 79 -12.84 -17.03 7.74
CA SER A 79 -14.01 -17.89 7.53
C SER A 79 -13.74 -19.35 7.87
N ALA A 80 -12.49 -19.79 7.73
CA ALA A 80 -12.03 -21.13 8.09
C ALA A 80 -11.66 -21.29 9.58
N GLY A 81 -11.76 -20.22 10.38
CA GLY A 81 -11.37 -20.24 11.79
C GLY A 81 -9.84 -20.34 12.01
N ILE A 82 -9.05 -20.00 11.01
CA ILE A 82 -7.57 -20.11 11.04
C ILE A 82 -6.99 -18.74 11.44
N SER A 83 -6.16 -18.72 12.49
CA SER A 83 -5.46 -17.52 12.92
C SER A 83 -4.19 -17.30 12.09
N VAL A 84 -4.07 -16.09 11.52
CA VAL A 84 -2.91 -15.67 10.70
C VAL A 84 -2.31 -14.34 11.19
N VAL A 85 -2.41 -14.06 12.50
CA VAL A 85 -2.02 -12.78 13.12
C VAL A 85 -0.59 -12.39 12.78
N LEU A 86 0.37 -13.29 12.94
CA LEU A 86 1.78 -12.99 12.65
C LEU A 86 1.99 -12.58 11.18
N ALA A 87 1.38 -13.31 10.26
CA ALA A 87 1.49 -12.97 8.84
C ALA A 87 0.87 -11.61 8.52
N THR A 88 -0.26 -11.26 9.16
CA THR A 88 -0.90 -9.95 8.97
C THR A 88 -0.05 -8.80 9.55
N GLN A 89 0.63 -9.02 10.67
CA GLN A 89 1.58 -8.06 11.23
C GLN A 89 2.79 -7.85 10.30
N VAL A 90 3.41 -8.93 9.86
CA VAL A 90 4.55 -8.87 8.93
C VAL A 90 4.15 -8.14 7.64
N TYR A 91 2.98 -8.46 7.10
CA TYR A 91 2.47 -7.78 5.91
C TYR A 91 2.31 -6.27 6.12
N PHE A 92 1.67 -5.85 7.22
CA PHE A 92 1.48 -4.44 7.53
C PHE A 92 2.80 -3.67 7.56
N PHE A 93 3.77 -4.14 8.35
CA PHE A 93 5.05 -3.44 8.49
C PHE A 93 5.87 -3.46 7.20
N THR A 94 5.90 -4.57 6.48
CA THR A 94 6.63 -4.64 5.21
C THR A 94 6.01 -3.76 4.15
N ARG A 95 4.69 -3.60 4.10
CA ARG A 95 4.03 -2.69 3.15
C ARG A 95 4.23 -1.23 3.52
N LEU A 96 4.21 -0.88 4.81
CA LEU A 96 4.54 0.46 5.27
C LEU A 96 5.99 0.83 4.89
N LEU A 97 6.94 -0.03 5.20
CA LEU A 97 8.35 0.19 4.85
C LEU A 97 8.59 0.20 3.34
N HIS A 98 7.91 -0.65 2.58
CA HIS A 98 7.94 -0.63 1.11
C HIS A 98 7.51 0.73 0.56
N PHE A 99 6.41 1.28 1.07
CA PHE A 99 5.92 2.60 0.67
C PHE A 99 6.94 3.70 0.97
N ILE A 100 7.53 3.68 2.16
CA ILE A 100 8.55 4.66 2.58
C ILE A 100 9.80 4.55 1.71
N PHE A 101 10.38 3.37 1.56
CA PHE A 101 11.61 3.16 0.79
C PHE A 101 11.42 3.38 -0.71
N TYR A 102 10.26 3.04 -1.24
CA TYR A 102 9.92 3.34 -2.63
C TYR A 102 9.89 4.85 -2.87
N THR A 103 9.23 5.60 -1.99
CA THR A 103 9.15 7.06 -2.06
C THR A 103 10.52 7.71 -1.97
N LEU A 104 11.40 7.22 -1.08
CA LEU A 104 12.76 7.70 -0.92
C LEU A 104 13.72 7.26 -2.06
N GLY A 105 13.30 6.35 -2.92
CA GLY A 105 14.11 5.86 -4.03
C GLY A 105 15.18 4.83 -3.62
N ILE A 106 15.03 4.17 -2.47
CA ILE A 106 15.98 3.16 -1.98
C ILE A 106 15.59 1.79 -2.52
N GLY A 107 16.13 1.42 -3.69
CA GLY A 107 15.71 0.26 -4.47
C GLY A 107 15.87 -1.09 -3.77
N VAL A 108 17.00 -1.32 -3.08
CA VAL A 108 17.28 -2.61 -2.41
C VAL A 108 16.30 -2.83 -1.25
N LEU A 109 16.14 -1.84 -0.36
CA LEU A 109 15.23 -1.96 0.78
C LEU A 109 13.78 -2.08 0.36
N ARG A 110 13.36 -1.33 -0.68
CA ARG A 110 12.04 -1.48 -1.30
C ARG A 110 11.78 -2.92 -1.74
N THR A 111 12.73 -3.52 -2.45
CA THR A 111 12.61 -4.89 -2.97
C THR A 111 12.54 -5.92 -1.85
N LEU A 112 13.37 -5.79 -0.82
CA LEU A 112 13.32 -6.66 0.35
C LEU A 112 11.97 -6.60 1.07
N CYS A 113 11.42 -5.39 1.25
CA CYS A 113 10.11 -5.20 1.85
C CYS A 113 8.99 -5.78 0.97
N PHE A 114 9.09 -5.68 -0.35
CA PHE A 114 8.16 -6.33 -1.27
C PHE A 114 8.13 -7.84 -1.06
N PHE A 115 9.29 -8.49 -1.03
CA PHE A 115 9.37 -9.92 -0.77
C PHE A 115 8.87 -10.30 0.64
N GLY A 116 9.11 -9.46 1.65
CA GLY A 116 8.54 -9.68 2.98
C GLY A 116 7.01 -9.77 2.96
N GLY A 117 6.36 -8.85 2.25
CA GLY A 117 4.91 -8.89 2.04
C GLY A 117 4.45 -10.08 1.22
N PHE A 118 5.20 -10.44 0.17
CA PHE A 118 4.92 -11.63 -0.64
C PHE A 118 5.01 -12.93 0.19
N PHE A 119 6.05 -13.08 1.01
CA PHE A 119 6.19 -14.26 1.86
C PHE A 119 5.10 -14.36 2.93
N ALA A 120 4.64 -13.23 3.46
CA ALA A 120 3.49 -13.23 4.37
C ALA A 120 2.23 -13.77 3.67
N GLN A 121 1.97 -13.36 2.43
CA GLN A 121 0.85 -13.89 1.64
C GLN A 121 1.04 -15.38 1.31
N ALA A 122 2.23 -15.78 0.92
CA ALA A 122 2.55 -17.17 0.62
C ALA A 122 2.36 -18.07 1.86
N TYR A 123 2.77 -17.58 3.02
CA TYR A 123 2.53 -18.29 4.29
C TYR A 123 1.04 -18.52 4.54
N ILE A 124 0.21 -17.48 4.38
CA ILE A 124 -1.25 -17.63 4.56
C ILE A 124 -1.82 -18.63 3.55
N ALA A 125 -1.42 -18.52 2.28
CA ALA A 125 -1.88 -19.44 1.24
C ALA A 125 -1.53 -20.90 1.55
N LEU A 126 -0.29 -21.18 1.97
CA LEU A 126 0.15 -22.53 2.34
C LEU A 126 -0.59 -23.06 3.57
N THR A 127 -0.81 -22.21 4.57
CA THR A 127 -1.61 -22.58 5.76
C THR A 127 -3.04 -22.97 5.36
N LEU A 128 -3.66 -22.19 4.47
CA LEU A 128 -5.02 -22.46 3.98
C LEU A 128 -5.11 -23.75 3.15
N LEU A 129 -4.04 -24.08 2.41
CA LEU A 129 -3.97 -25.30 1.61
C LEU A 129 -3.57 -26.54 2.44
N GLY A 130 -3.35 -26.38 3.74
CA GLY A 130 -2.96 -27.47 4.64
C GLY A 130 -1.49 -27.92 4.48
N GLY A 131 -0.64 -27.05 3.89
CA GLY A 131 0.79 -27.34 3.67
C GLY A 131 1.67 -27.10 4.90
N ILE A 132 1.19 -26.37 5.87
CA ILE A 132 1.87 -26.04 7.13
C ILE A 132 0.87 -25.84 8.26
#